data_5c05048de1fd37dced27d6d34949dc2a
#
_entry.id   5c05048de1fd37dced27d6d34949dc2a
#
_cell.length_a   1.000
_cell.length_b   1.000
_cell.length_c   1.000
_cell.angle_alpha   90.00
_cell.angle_beta   90.00
_cell.angle_gamma   90.00
#
_symmetry.space_group_name_H-M   'P 1'
#
loop_
_entity.id
_entity.type
_entity.pdbx_description
1 polymer ?
#
loop_
_entity_poly.entity_id
_entity_poly.type
_entity_poly.pdbx_seq_one_letter_code
_entity_poly.pdbx_strand_id
1 'polypeptide(L)' 'MSTEDDRENSREESPEWHRARAEQLRNNGFTKMAEEHEEVAKTIERRRQQQAR' A
#
# COMPACT_ATOMS: atom_id res chain seq x y z
N MET A 1 -17.30 -18.04 -1.14
CA MET A 1 -16.67 -17.08 -0.86
C MET A 1 -15.34 -17.21 -0.52
N SER A 2 -14.46 -16.66 -1.15
CA SER A 2 -13.15 -16.99 -0.93
C SER A 2 -12.50 -16.05 -0.03
N THR A 3 -11.88 -16.57 0.98
CA THR A 3 -11.05 -15.79 1.85
C THR A 3 -9.85 -15.24 1.11
N GLU A 4 -9.56 -15.78 -0.06
CA GLU A 4 -8.45 -15.28 -0.84
C GLU A 4 -8.70 -13.87 -1.34
N ASP A 5 -9.94 -13.60 -1.73
CA ASP A 5 -10.28 -12.26 -2.18
C ASP A 5 -10.09 -11.25 -1.06
N ASP A 6 -10.47 -11.64 0.15
CA ASP A 6 -10.32 -10.75 1.29
C ASP A 6 -8.85 -10.47 1.56
N ARG A 7 -8.01 -11.46 1.40
CA ARG A 7 -6.58 -11.28 1.62
C ARG A 7 -5.99 -10.30 0.62
N GLU A 8 -6.38 -10.44 -0.63
CA GLU A 8 -5.86 -9.55 -1.65
C GLU A 8 -6.29 -8.12 -1.40
N ASN A 9 -7.54 -7.94 -1.00
CA ASN A 9 -8.01 -6.61 -0.67
C ASN A 9 -7.25 -6.03 0.52
N SER A 10 -6.99 -6.87 1.51
CA SER A 10 -6.24 -6.42 2.67
C SER A 10 -4.84 -6.00 2.29
N ARG A 11 -4.20 -6.74 1.38
CA ARG A 11 -2.87 -6.38 0.94
C ARG A 11 -2.86 -5.03 0.24
N GLU A 12 -3.82 -4.81 -0.64
CA GLU A 12 -3.86 -3.57 -1.40
C GLU A 12 -4.15 -2.39 -0.50
N GLU A 13 -4.79 -2.62 0.63
CA GLU A 13 -5.08 -1.56 1.57
C GLU A 13 -4.03 -1.42 2.66
N SER A 14 -2.99 -2.24 2.60
CA SER A 14 -1.96 -2.23 3.63
C SER A 14 -0.85 -1.25 3.26
N PRO A 15 -0.54 -0.29 4.13
CA PRO A 15 0.57 0.62 3.83
C PRO A 15 1.90 -0.11 3.75
N GLU A 16 2.07 -1.17 4.53
CA GLU A 16 3.31 -1.93 4.46
C GLU A 16 3.50 -2.56 3.09
N TRP A 17 2.42 -3.09 2.53
CA TRP A 17 2.50 -3.69 1.21
C TRP A 17 2.89 -2.66 0.16
N HIS A 18 2.29 -1.49 0.23
CA HIS A 18 2.58 -0.45 -0.75
C HIS A 18 4.01 0.05 -0.62
N ARG A 19 4.52 0.14 0.61
CA ARG A 19 5.89 0.57 0.81
C ARG A 19 6.88 -0.46 0.27
N ALA A 20 6.61 -1.73 0.52
CA ALA A 20 7.46 -2.79 0.00
C ALA A 20 7.45 -2.78 -1.52
N ARG A 21 6.28 -2.58 -2.10
CA ARG A 21 6.17 -2.52 -3.55
C ARG A 21 6.92 -1.33 -4.10
N ALA A 22 6.82 -0.20 -3.42
CA ALA A 22 7.51 1.00 -3.85
C ALA A 22 9.02 0.79 -3.84
N GLU A 23 9.52 0.11 -2.85
CA GLU A 23 10.94 -0.17 -2.77
C GLU A 23 11.39 -1.03 -3.94
N GLN A 24 10.62 -2.05 -4.28
CA GLN A 24 10.92 -2.90 -5.42
C GLN A 24 10.93 -2.10 -6.72
N LEU A 25 9.94 -1.24 -6.88
CA LEU A 25 9.85 -0.43 -8.08
C LEU A 25 11.04 0.52 -8.18
N ARG A 26 11.42 1.11 -7.06
CA ARG A 26 12.54 2.02 -7.05
C ARG A 26 13.84 1.31 -7.42
N ASN A 27 14.02 0.09 -6.93
CA ASN A 27 15.19 -0.70 -7.25
C ASN A 27 15.24 -1.07 -8.73
N ASN A 28 14.08 -1.16 -9.36
CA ASN A 28 14.00 -1.48 -10.78
C ASN A 28 13.96 -0.24 -11.68
N GLY A 29 14.06 0.95 -11.09
CA GLY A 29 14.10 2.17 -11.89
C GLY A 29 12.74 2.80 -12.14
N PHE A 30 11.68 2.27 -11.53
CA PHE A 30 10.35 2.81 -11.72
C PHE A 30 10.02 3.79 -10.60
N THR A 31 10.72 4.91 -10.58
CA THR A 31 10.59 5.87 -9.49
C THR A 31 9.20 6.46 -9.39
N LYS A 32 8.60 6.78 -10.53
CA LYS A 32 7.27 7.39 -10.50
C LYS A 32 6.24 6.46 -9.90
N MET A 33 6.28 5.19 -10.30
CA MET A 33 5.34 4.22 -9.76
C MET A 33 5.59 4.02 -8.28
N ALA A 34 6.85 4.05 -7.88
CA ALA A 34 7.17 3.91 -6.46
C ALA A 34 6.58 5.07 -5.66
N GLU A 35 6.66 6.28 -6.19
CA GLU A 35 6.10 7.43 -5.49
C GLU A 35 4.60 7.32 -5.35
N GLU A 36 3.93 6.79 -6.37
CA GLU A 36 2.49 6.61 -6.31
C GLU A 36 2.10 5.64 -5.20
N HIS A 37 2.85 4.55 -5.10
CA HIS A 37 2.58 3.59 -4.03
C HIS A 37 2.83 4.18 -2.66
N GLU A 38 3.87 5.00 -2.53
CA GLU A 38 4.14 5.65 -1.27
C GLU A 38 3.02 6.62 -0.89
N GLU A 39 2.48 7.31 -1.86
CA GLU A 39 1.37 8.22 -1.60
C GLU A 39 0.14 7.47 -1.14
N VAL A 40 -0.13 6.33 -1.77
CA VAL A 40 -1.26 5.50 -1.35
C VAL A 40 -1.06 5.04 0.08
N ALA A 41 0.16 4.63 0.41
CA ALA A 41 0.45 4.18 1.77
C ALA A 41 0.20 5.30 2.78
N LYS A 42 0.62 6.50 2.45
CA LYS A 42 0.40 7.64 3.34
C LYS A 42 -1.08 7.92 3.52
N THR A 43 -1.84 7.84 2.45
CA THR A 43 -3.26 8.08 2.52
C THR A 43 -3.94 7.05 3.40
N ILE A 44 -3.56 5.78 3.25
CA ILE A 44 -4.14 4.72 4.07
C ILE A 44 -3.81 4.95 5.54
N GLU A 45 -2.57 5.29 5.84
CA GLU A 45 -2.16 5.52 7.22
C GLU A 45 -2.93 6.69 7.83
N ARG A 46 -3.12 7.74 7.04
CA ARG A 46 -3.87 8.89 7.52
C ARG A 46 -5.31 8.52 7.85
N ARG A 47 -5.93 7.71 6.98
CA ARG A 47 -7.29 7.26 7.23
C ARG A 47 -7.36 6.43 8.49
N ARG A 48 -6.39 5.54 8.69
CA ARG A 48 -6.38 4.70 9.89
C ARG A 48 -6.28 5.54 11.14
N GLN A 49 -5.44 6.56 11.12
CA GLN A 49 -5.29 7.43 12.28
C GLN A 49 -6.57 8.17 12.58
N GLN A 50 -7.30 8.59 11.56
CA GLN A 50 -8.55 9.29 11.78
C GLN A 50 -9.63 8.37 12.33
N GLN A 51 -9.59 7.12 11.95
CA GLN A 51 -10.58 6.16 12.41
C GLN A 51 -10.24 5.57 13.77
N ALA A 52 -8.98 5.56 14.12
CA ALA A 52 -8.55 5.01 15.40
C ALA A 52 -8.89 5.97 16.50
N ARG A 53 -9.68 5.51 17.48
CA ARG A 53 -10.08 6.35 18.60
C ARG A 53 -10.08 5.62 19.89
#